data_ed780bbdfcdafb5e09f1e9ba2dbfa4a0
#
_entry.id   ed780bbdfcdafb5e09f1e9ba2dbfa4a0
#
_cell.length_a   1.000
_cell.length_b   1.000
_cell.length_c   1.000
_cell.angle_alpha   90.00
_cell.angle_beta   90.00
_cell.angle_gamma   90.00
#
_symmetry.space_group_name_H-M   'P 1'
#
loop_
_entity.id
_entity.type
_entity.pdbx_description
1 polymer ?
#
loop_
_entity_poly.entity_id
_entity_poly.type
_entity_poly.pdbx_seq_one_letter_code
_entity_poly.pdbx_strand_id
1 'polypeptide(L)'
;IYDSFPALKIVFTGSSVLDILKGSADLSRRSIIYKLHGLSFREYLKLFHNYEAEVYSLKQIVNNEVKLADIKHPLPLFNDYLKRGYYPFGLENEMDLRLGQIIVQTLETDIPQYANLNVGTSRKLKRLLSIIAESVPFKPNFSKISEIIGVSRNSLDDYFSYMERAGLIGQLRNETSGIRGLGKVDKVYLDNTNIIYNLVGDKSNIGNIRETFFFNQMRLKNEVISSEKADFVIGNYTFEVIG
;
A
#
# COMPACT_ATOMS: atom_id res chain seq x y z
N ILE A 1 -14.05 29.89 -6.35
CA ILE A 1 -12.88 30.59 -5.76
C ILE A 1 -11.73 30.65 -6.78
N TYR A 2 -11.32 29.52 -7.37
CA TYR A 2 -10.20 29.49 -8.33
C TYR A 2 -10.39 30.45 -9.51
N ASP A 3 -11.56 30.42 -10.16
CA ASP A 3 -11.87 31.25 -11.31
C ASP A 3 -12.01 32.74 -10.95
N SER A 4 -12.38 33.04 -9.70
CA SER A 4 -12.55 34.41 -9.21
C SER A 4 -11.25 35.03 -8.67
N PHE A 5 -10.28 34.18 -8.25
CA PHE A 5 -9.02 34.59 -7.64
C PHE A 5 -7.85 33.80 -8.17
N PRO A 6 -7.43 34.00 -9.43
CA PRO A 6 -6.41 33.17 -10.10
C PRO A 6 -5.01 33.25 -9.47
N ALA A 7 -4.73 34.31 -8.70
CA ALA A 7 -3.44 34.44 -7.97
C ALA A 7 -3.41 33.66 -6.65
N LEU A 8 -4.56 33.15 -6.19
CA LEU A 8 -4.64 32.43 -4.91
C LEU A 8 -4.17 30.99 -5.07
N LYS A 9 -3.15 30.63 -4.29
CA LYS A 9 -2.67 29.24 -4.19
C LYS A 9 -3.39 28.55 -3.02
N ILE A 10 -4.13 27.49 -3.32
CA ILE A 10 -4.93 26.78 -2.33
C ILE A 10 -4.35 25.36 -2.18
N VAL A 11 -4.10 24.95 -0.94
CA VAL A 11 -3.78 23.59 -0.56
C VAL A 11 -4.90 23.10 0.36
N PHE A 12 -5.48 21.96 0.05
CA PHE A 12 -6.47 21.33 0.92
C PHE A 12 -6.11 19.86 1.16
N THR A 13 -6.47 19.38 2.32
CA THR A 13 -6.27 17.98 2.74
C THR A 13 -7.61 17.42 3.21
N GLY A 14 -7.74 16.11 3.18
CA GLY A 14 -8.91 15.40 3.71
C GLY A 14 -8.48 14.17 4.49
N SER A 15 -9.32 13.74 5.41
CA SER A 15 -9.10 12.55 6.25
C SER A 15 -9.30 11.24 5.48
N SER A 16 -10.14 11.24 4.44
CA SER A 16 -10.38 10.10 3.57
C SER A 16 -9.78 10.34 2.18
N VAL A 17 -8.87 9.45 1.78
CA VAL A 17 -8.30 9.45 0.41
C VAL A 17 -9.40 9.31 -0.64
N LEU A 18 -10.40 8.48 -0.36
CA LEU A 18 -11.51 8.21 -1.27
C LEU A 18 -12.42 9.43 -1.46
N ASP A 19 -12.67 10.22 -0.42
CA ASP A 19 -13.44 11.45 -0.51
C ASP A 19 -12.73 12.51 -1.34
N ILE A 20 -11.42 12.65 -1.17
CA ILE A 20 -10.60 13.53 -2.00
C ILE A 20 -10.68 13.10 -3.47
N LEU A 21 -10.57 11.80 -3.76
CA LEU A 21 -10.65 11.27 -5.12
C LEU A 21 -12.05 11.51 -5.73
N LYS A 22 -13.12 11.37 -4.96
CA LYS A 22 -14.50 11.67 -5.40
C LYS A 22 -14.68 13.15 -5.71
N GLY A 23 -14.22 14.04 -4.82
CA GLY A 23 -14.30 15.49 -5.02
C GLY A 23 -13.37 16.00 -6.12
N SER A 24 -12.30 15.28 -6.45
CA SER A 24 -11.34 15.69 -7.48
C SER A 24 -11.89 15.58 -8.91
N ALA A 25 -12.99 14.86 -9.14
CA ALA A 25 -13.62 14.79 -10.46
C ALA A 25 -14.02 16.18 -10.97
N ASP A 26 -14.50 17.05 -10.10
CA ASP A 26 -14.86 18.46 -10.40
C ASP A 26 -13.62 19.35 -10.55
N LEU A 27 -12.50 18.98 -9.94
CA LEU A 27 -11.25 19.74 -9.90
C LEU A 27 -10.17 19.18 -10.84
N SER A 28 -10.46 18.13 -11.59
CA SER A 28 -9.48 17.35 -12.37
C SER A 28 -8.62 18.16 -13.35
N ARG A 29 -9.12 19.32 -13.79
CA ARG A 29 -8.37 20.25 -14.68
C ARG A 29 -7.75 21.45 -13.93
N ARG A 30 -7.94 21.56 -12.61
CA ARG A 30 -7.61 22.75 -11.80
C ARG A 30 -6.77 22.42 -10.58
N SER A 31 -6.58 21.13 -10.27
CA SER A 31 -5.80 20.69 -9.11
C SER A 31 -4.79 19.61 -9.47
N ILE A 32 -3.70 19.58 -8.71
CA ILE A 32 -2.71 18.49 -8.74
C ILE A 32 -2.88 17.71 -7.43
N ILE A 33 -3.07 16.40 -7.55
CA ILE A 33 -3.22 15.52 -6.39
C ILE A 33 -1.85 14.95 -6.04
N TYR A 34 -1.41 15.19 -4.81
CA TYR A 34 -0.26 14.54 -4.21
C TYR A 34 -0.73 13.52 -3.20
N LYS A 35 -0.30 12.26 -3.36
CA LYS A 35 -0.54 11.22 -2.36
C LYS A 35 0.63 11.20 -1.38
N LEU A 36 0.34 11.50 -0.12
CA LEU A 36 1.29 11.31 0.97
C LEU A 36 1.19 9.84 1.43
N HIS A 37 2.25 9.08 1.21
CA HIS A 37 2.36 7.70 1.66
C HIS A 37 2.84 7.65 3.12
N GLY A 38 2.79 6.48 3.73
CA GLY A 38 3.41 6.26 5.03
C GLY A 38 4.93 6.43 4.99
N LEU A 39 5.55 6.43 6.15
CA LEU A 39 6.98 6.64 6.30
C LEU A 39 7.78 5.51 5.63
N SER A 40 8.83 5.87 4.92
CA SER A 40 9.91 4.94 4.60
C SER A 40 10.73 4.62 5.85
N PHE A 41 11.51 3.54 5.81
CA PHE A 41 12.42 3.22 6.94
C PHE A 41 13.38 4.36 7.24
N ARG A 42 13.87 5.06 6.22
CA ARG A 42 14.73 6.22 6.38
C ARG A 42 14.02 7.39 7.09
N GLU A 43 12.78 7.68 6.73
CA GLU A 43 11.98 8.73 7.38
C GLU A 43 11.62 8.35 8.82
N TYR A 44 11.33 7.08 9.07
CA TYR A 44 11.14 6.53 10.41
C TYR A 44 12.40 6.74 11.28
N LEU A 45 13.58 6.39 10.76
CA LEU A 45 14.84 6.58 11.48
C LEU A 45 15.10 8.06 11.77
N LYS A 46 14.82 8.94 10.83
CA LYS A 46 14.98 10.38 11.04
C LYS A 46 14.00 10.94 12.08
N LEU A 47 12.72 10.59 11.95
CA LEU A 47 11.65 11.15 12.76
C LEU A 47 11.68 10.67 14.23
N PHE A 48 11.98 9.38 14.43
CA PHE A 48 11.84 8.76 15.76
C PHE A 48 13.16 8.42 16.44
N HIS A 49 14.26 8.33 15.68
CA HIS A 49 15.56 7.94 16.22
C HIS A 49 16.66 8.96 15.94
N ASN A 50 16.33 10.08 15.29
CA ASN A 50 17.27 11.16 14.95
C ASN A 50 18.48 10.69 14.11
N TYR A 51 18.31 9.64 13.28
CA TYR A 51 19.31 9.20 12.32
C TYR A 51 19.06 9.81 10.95
N GLU A 52 20.05 10.46 10.38
CA GLU A 52 20.01 10.93 9.01
C GLU A 52 20.70 9.94 8.06
N ALA A 53 20.00 9.51 7.03
CA ALA A 53 20.52 8.66 5.99
C ALA A 53 20.36 9.34 4.62
N GLU A 54 21.37 9.21 3.78
CA GLU A 54 21.34 9.76 2.42
C GLU A 54 20.31 9.04 1.54
N VAL A 55 19.91 9.71 0.47
CA VAL A 55 19.01 9.17 -0.54
C VAL A 55 19.83 8.58 -1.67
N TYR A 56 19.65 7.31 -1.93
CA TYR A 56 20.30 6.62 -3.05
C TYR A 56 19.30 6.26 -4.14
N SER A 57 19.74 6.36 -5.38
CA SER A 57 19.00 5.82 -6.51
C SER A 57 19.06 4.29 -6.53
N LEU A 58 18.08 3.66 -7.17
CA LEU A 58 18.07 2.21 -7.35
C LEU A 58 19.38 1.72 -8.01
N LYS A 59 19.90 2.46 -8.99
CA LYS A 59 21.18 2.14 -9.64
C LYS A 59 22.36 2.12 -8.67
N GLN A 60 22.45 3.10 -7.78
CA GLN A 60 23.51 3.14 -6.77
C GLN A 60 23.38 1.97 -5.78
N ILE A 61 22.14 1.61 -5.40
CA ILE A 61 21.90 0.46 -4.51
C ILE A 61 22.36 -0.84 -5.19
N VAL A 62 21.96 -1.08 -6.43
CA VAL A 62 22.34 -2.28 -7.20
C VAL A 62 23.86 -2.35 -7.44
N ASN A 63 24.51 -1.21 -7.65
CA ASN A 63 25.96 -1.13 -7.84
C ASN A 63 26.75 -1.20 -6.51
N ASN A 64 26.09 -1.36 -5.38
CA ASN A 64 26.70 -1.38 -4.03
C ASN A 64 27.48 -0.09 -3.69
N GLU A 65 26.97 1.06 -4.15
CA GLU A 65 27.56 2.40 -3.91
C GLU A 65 27.01 3.05 -2.62
N VAL A 66 26.20 2.31 -1.85
CA VAL A 66 25.53 2.80 -0.65
C VAL A 66 26.49 2.86 0.53
N LYS A 67 26.57 4.01 1.17
CA LYS A 67 27.19 4.15 2.49
C LYS A 67 26.08 4.07 3.54
N LEU A 68 26.13 3.00 4.35
CA LEU A 68 25.19 2.91 5.47
C LEU A 68 25.51 3.98 6.50
N ALA A 69 24.46 4.61 7.04
CA ALA A 69 24.60 5.46 8.21
C ALA A 69 25.21 4.65 9.37
N ASP A 70 25.97 5.30 10.24
CA ASP A 70 26.59 4.67 11.41
C ASP A 70 25.53 4.33 12.48
N ILE A 71 24.71 3.32 12.16
CA ILE A 71 23.63 2.83 13.03
C ILE A 71 24.16 1.55 13.71
N LYS A 72 24.36 1.64 15.01
CA LYS A 72 24.95 0.54 15.80
C LYS A 72 24.15 -0.78 15.73
N HIS A 73 22.81 -0.67 15.65
CA HIS A 73 21.91 -1.83 15.67
C HIS A 73 20.75 -1.64 14.68
N PRO A 74 20.98 -1.75 13.35
CA PRO A 74 19.95 -1.47 12.35
C PRO A 74 18.80 -2.50 12.35
N LEU A 75 19.09 -3.78 12.63
CA LEU A 75 18.09 -4.85 12.55
C LEU A 75 16.95 -4.74 13.57
N PRO A 76 17.19 -4.45 14.86
CA PRO A 76 16.12 -4.18 15.81
C PRO A 76 15.22 -2.99 15.39
N LEU A 77 15.82 -1.91 14.92
CA LEU A 77 15.07 -0.74 14.42
C LEU A 77 14.26 -1.06 13.17
N PHE A 78 14.81 -1.87 12.28
CA PHE A 78 14.09 -2.32 11.10
C PHE A 78 12.92 -3.24 11.44
N ASN A 79 13.12 -4.17 12.38
CA ASN A 79 12.03 -5.03 12.85
C ASN A 79 10.91 -4.25 13.54
N ASP A 80 11.25 -3.21 14.31
CA ASP A 80 10.25 -2.33 14.90
C ASP A 80 9.50 -1.52 13.84
N TYR A 81 10.22 -0.97 12.86
CA TYR A 81 9.61 -0.34 11.70
C TYR A 81 8.62 -1.25 10.96
N LEU A 82 9.01 -2.49 10.67
CA LEU A 82 8.12 -3.45 9.99
C LEU A 82 6.83 -3.68 10.77
N LYS A 83 6.87 -3.64 12.10
CA LYS A 83 5.70 -3.84 12.96
C LYS A 83 4.83 -2.59 13.07
N ARG A 84 5.42 -1.40 13.23
CA ARG A 84 4.69 -0.19 13.60
C ARG A 84 5.17 1.11 12.94
N GLY A 85 6.26 1.10 12.19
CA GLY A 85 6.94 2.32 11.75
C GLY A 85 6.39 2.97 10.48
N TYR A 86 5.45 2.35 9.77
CA TYR A 86 4.92 2.90 8.52
C TYR A 86 4.02 4.13 8.75
N TYR A 87 3.26 4.13 9.82
CA TYR A 87 2.37 5.25 10.14
C TYR A 87 3.01 6.22 11.14
N PRO A 88 2.80 7.56 10.99
CA PRO A 88 3.32 8.54 11.94
C PRO A 88 2.87 8.33 13.40
N PHE A 89 1.71 7.69 13.61
CA PHE A 89 1.21 7.32 14.93
C PHE A 89 1.73 5.96 15.43
N GLY A 90 2.69 5.36 14.74
CA GLY A 90 3.20 4.01 15.04
C GLY A 90 3.83 3.86 16.42
N LEU A 91 4.29 4.94 17.05
CA LEU A 91 4.85 4.91 18.41
C LEU A 91 3.81 5.14 19.53
N GLU A 92 2.55 5.40 19.18
CA GLU A 92 1.48 5.49 20.19
C GLU A 92 1.25 4.11 20.84
N ASN A 93 0.95 4.10 22.13
CA ASN A 93 0.72 2.85 22.88
C ASN A 93 -0.45 2.02 22.32
N GLU A 94 -1.45 2.69 21.75
CA GLU A 94 -2.67 2.07 21.22
C GLU A 94 -2.67 1.98 19.68
N MET A 95 -1.47 1.98 19.07
CA MET A 95 -1.31 1.94 17.61
C MET A 95 -2.10 0.82 16.96
N ASP A 96 -2.03 -0.40 17.49
CA ASP A 96 -2.71 -1.57 16.92
C ASP A 96 -4.24 -1.43 16.96
N LEU A 97 -4.78 -0.91 18.08
CA LEU A 97 -6.21 -0.62 18.21
C LEU A 97 -6.64 0.46 17.21
N ARG A 98 -5.88 1.53 17.11
CA ARG A 98 -6.13 2.63 16.19
C ARG A 98 -6.09 2.18 14.73
N LEU A 99 -5.08 1.40 14.35
CA LEU A 99 -4.98 0.87 12.98
C LEU A 99 -6.14 -0.07 12.67
N GLY A 100 -6.50 -0.96 13.59
CA GLY A 100 -7.67 -1.83 13.44
C GLY A 100 -8.97 -1.06 13.24
N GLN A 101 -9.18 0.03 14.00
CA GLN A 101 -10.35 0.91 13.83
C GLN A 101 -10.34 1.61 12.47
N ILE A 102 -9.19 2.10 11.99
CA ILE A 102 -9.06 2.71 10.66
C ILE A 102 -9.40 1.70 9.56
N ILE A 103 -8.90 0.46 9.65
CA ILE A 103 -9.22 -0.59 8.68
C ILE A 103 -10.72 -0.87 8.66
N VAL A 104 -11.35 -1.02 9.83
CA VAL A 104 -12.80 -1.25 9.94
C VAL A 104 -13.59 -0.08 9.38
N GLN A 105 -13.25 1.15 9.74
CA GLN A 105 -13.87 2.37 9.23
C GLN A 105 -13.79 2.44 7.70
N THR A 106 -12.63 2.15 7.13
CA THR A 106 -12.42 2.14 5.69
C THR A 106 -13.33 1.13 4.98
N LEU A 107 -13.47 -0.09 5.53
CA LEU A 107 -14.29 -1.15 4.94
C LEU A 107 -15.80 -0.96 5.16
N GLU A 108 -16.20 -0.34 6.27
CA GLU A 108 -17.62 -0.17 6.63
C GLU A 108 -18.23 1.14 6.14
N THR A 109 -17.40 2.17 6.00
CA THR A 109 -17.89 3.52 5.73
C THR A 109 -17.27 4.11 4.47
N ASP A 110 -15.94 4.23 4.41
CA ASP A 110 -15.28 5.01 3.35
C ASP A 110 -15.49 4.39 1.96
N ILE A 111 -15.20 3.08 1.81
CA ILE A 111 -15.38 2.37 0.54
C ILE A 111 -16.87 2.34 0.13
N PRO A 112 -17.82 1.95 1.00
CA PRO A 112 -19.25 1.98 0.65
C PRO A 112 -19.76 3.35 0.23
N GLN A 113 -19.36 4.42 0.91
CA GLN A 113 -19.75 5.79 0.55
C GLN A 113 -19.11 6.23 -0.78
N TYR A 114 -17.85 5.92 -1.00
CA TYR A 114 -17.15 6.23 -2.25
C TYR A 114 -17.80 5.57 -3.47
N ALA A 115 -18.11 4.30 -3.36
CA ALA A 115 -18.59 3.47 -4.47
C ALA A 115 -20.13 3.34 -4.52
N ASN A 116 -20.87 4.04 -3.65
CA ASN A 116 -22.33 3.94 -3.50
C ASN A 116 -22.79 2.48 -3.30
N LEU A 117 -22.08 1.73 -2.46
CA LEU A 117 -22.39 0.33 -2.17
C LEU A 117 -23.41 0.23 -1.02
N ASN A 118 -24.17 -0.86 -1.01
CA ASN A 118 -25.09 -1.15 0.09
C ASN A 118 -24.35 -1.67 1.34
N VAL A 119 -24.99 -1.58 2.52
CA VAL A 119 -24.44 -1.96 3.81
C VAL A 119 -23.98 -3.44 3.86
N GLY A 120 -24.63 -4.34 3.11
CA GLY A 120 -24.25 -5.75 3.04
C GLY A 120 -22.88 -5.99 2.39
N THR A 121 -22.37 -5.04 1.63
CA THR A 121 -21.09 -5.13 0.95
C THR A 121 -19.91 -5.07 1.92
N SER A 122 -20.02 -4.36 3.02
CA SER A 122 -18.96 -4.25 4.04
C SER A 122 -18.52 -5.61 4.58
N ARG A 123 -19.46 -6.55 4.80
CA ARG A 123 -19.13 -7.92 5.22
C ARG A 123 -18.30 -8.66 4.16
N LYS A 124 -18.62 -8.45 2.88
CA LYS A 124 -17.91 -9.05 1.75
C LYS A 124 -16.49 -8.50 1.64
N LEU A 125 -16.33 -7.19 1.79
CA LEU A 125 -15.02 -6.53 1.82
C LEU A 125 -14.15 -7.01 2.97
N LYS A 126 -14.71 -7.13 4.19
CA LYS A 126 -14.00 -7.69 5.35
C LYS A 126 -13.54 -9.12 5.11
N ARG A 127 -14.45 -9.97 4.60
CA ARG A 127 -14.12 -11.38 4.27
C ARG A 127 -13.03 -11.46 3.20
N LEU A 128 -13.08 -10.60 2.19
CA LEU A 128 -12.06 -10.53 1.16
C LEU A 128 -10.70 -10.13 1.75
N LEU A 129 -10.65 -9.11 2.60
CA LEU A 129 -9.42 -8.68 3.27
C LEU A 129 -8.83 -9.80 4.15
N SER A 130 -9.66 -10.55 4.88
CA SER A 130 -9.20 -11.71 5.67
C SER A 130 -8.58 -12.78 4.78
N ILE A 131 -9.23 -13.13 3.65
CA ILE A 131 -8.68 -14.11 2.69
C ILE A 131 -7.32 -13.68 2.16
N ILE A 132 -7.16 -12.40 1.84
CA ILE A 132 -5.88 -11.85 1.39
C ILE A 132 -4.85 -11.95 2.52
N ALA A 133 -5.17 -11.50 3.72
CA ALA A 133 -4.25 -11.46 4.86
C ALA A 133 -3.69 -12.83 5.26
N GLU A 134 -4.52 -13.88 5.16
CA GLU A 134 -4.13 -15.26 5.50
C GLU A 134 -3.12 -15.87 4.52
N SER A 135 -2.99 -15.32 3.31
CA SER A 135 -2.25 -15.93 2.19
C SER A 135 -1.29 -14.98 1.48
N VAL A 136 -0.83 -13.91 2.15
CA VAL A 136 0.09 -12.92 1.53
C VAL A 136 1.48 -13.53 1.28
N PRO A 137 2.11 -13.35 0.10
CA PRO A 137 1.55 -12.79 -1.12
C PRO A 137 0.46 -13.69 -1.73
N PHE A 138 -0.67 -13.09 -2.02
CA PHE A 138 -1.85 -13.81 -2.44
C PHE A 138 -1.96 -13.86 -3.97
N LYS A 139 -1.96 -15.08 -4.54
CA LYS A 139 -2.25 -15.29 -5.98
C LYS A 139 -3.75 -15.50 -6.17
N PRO A 140 -4.49 -14.50 -6.69
CA PRO A 140 -5.94 -14.57 -6.70
C PRO A 140 -6.46 -15.55 -7.75
N ASN A 141 -7.25 -16.52 -7.29
CA ASN A 141 -8.16 -17.26 -8.15
C ASN A 141 -9.53 -16.55 -8.12
N PHE A 142 -9.73 -15.61 -9.04
CA PHE A 142 -10.92 -14.74 -9.05
C PHE A 142 -12.25 -15.53 -9.08
N SER A 143 -12.31 -16.64 -9.81
CA SER A 143 -13.52 -17.48 -9.88
C SER A 143 -13.85 -18.10 -8.51
N LYS A 144 -12.85 -18.70 -7.87
CA LYS A 144 -13.02 -19.31 -6.54
C LYS A 144 -13.36 -18.26 -5.46
N ILE A 145 -12.72 -17.08 -5.51
CA ILE A 145 -12.97 -16.02 -4.54
C ILE A 145 -14.38 -15.46 -4.74
N SER A 146 -14.80 -15.21 -5.97
CA SER A 146 -16.14 -14.69 -6.27
C SER A 146 -17.23 -15.62 -5.77
N GLU A 147 -17.04 -16.94 -5.86
CA GLU A 147 -17.93 -17.95 -5.29
C GLU A 147 -17.94 -17.88 -3.76
N ILE A 148 -16.78 -17.87 -3.11
CA ILE A 148 -16.65 -17.81 -1.64
C ILE A 148 -17.29 -16.54 -1.08
N ILE A 149 -17.09 -15.38 -1.73
CA ILE A 149 -17.60 -14.09 -1.28
C ILE A 149 -19.08 -13.92 -1.67
N GLY A 150 -19.57 -14.67 -2.66
CA GLY A 150 -20.94 -14.56 -3.18
C GLY A 150 -21.16 -13.26 -3.98
N VAL A 151 -20.28 -12.99 -4.96
CA VAL A 151 -20.35 -11.84 -5.86
C VAL A 151 -20.00 -12.23 -7.30
N SER A 152 -20.35 -11.36 -8.26
CA SER A 152 -19.87 -11.52 -9.63
C SER A 152 -18.37 -11.26 -9.72
N ARG A 153 -17.71 -11.76 -10.75
CA ARG A 153 -16.30 -11.49 -11.01
C ARG A 153 -16.03 -9.99 -11.19
N ASN A 154 -16.88 -9.29 -11.90
CA ASN A 154 -16.74 -7.85 -12.12
C ASN A 154 -16.81 -7.09 -10.78
N SER A 155 -17.76 -7.44 -9.91
CA SER A 155 -17.84 -6.83 -8.57
C SER A 155 -16.59 -7.11 -7.73
N LEU A 156 -15.99 -8.30 -7.90
CA LEU A 156 -14.76 -8.65 -7.21
C LEU A 156 -13.58 -7.80 -7.69
N ASP A 157 -13.44 -7.58 -8.99
CA ASP A 157 -12.42 -6.70 -9.57
C ASP A 157 -12.58 -5.25 -9.05
N ASP A 158 -13.82 -4.77 -8.94
CA ASP A 158 -14.13 -3.47 -8.33
C ASP A 158 -13.71 -3.42 -6.86
N TYR A 159 -13.96 -4.46 -6.08
CA TYR A 159 -13.58 -4.52 -4.65
C TYR A 159 -12.06 -4.46 -4.48
N PHE A 160 -11.31 -5.18 -5.29
CA PHE A 160 -9.85 -5.08 -5.30
C PHE A 160 -9.39 -3.65 -5.63
N SER A 161 -10.00 -3.01 -6.63
CA SER A 161 -9.70 -1.64 -7.01
C SER A 161 -9.99 -0.63 -5.88
N TYR A 162 -11.13 -0.78 -5.19
CA TYR A 162 -11.49 0.11 -4.07
C TYR A 162 -10.55 -0.07 -2.88
N MET A 163 -10.21 -1.32 -2.53
CA MET A 163 -9.27 -1.60 -1.44
C MET A 163 -7.86 -1.10 -1.74
N GLU A 164 -7.40 -1.16 -2.99
CA GLU A 164 -6.12 -0.59 -3.41
C GLU A 164 -6.13 0.94 -3.33
N ARG A 165 -7.18 1.59 -3.82
CA ARG A 165 -7.35 3.05 -3.72
C ARG A 165 -7.41 3.52 -2.26
N ALA A 166 -8.03 2.74 -1.40
CA ALA A 166 -8.13 3.01 0.03
C ALA A 166 -6.81 2.74 0.79
N GLY A 167 -5.79 2.17 0.15
CA GLY A 167 -4.50 1.88 0.77
C GLY A 167 -4.52 0.68 1.73
N LEU A 168 -5.43 -0.27 1.52
CA LEU A 168 -5.46 -1.53 2.27
C LEU A 168 -4.64 -2.63 1.62
N ILE A 169 -4.57 -2.64 0.28
CA ILE A 169 -3.82 -3.62 -0.51
C ILE A 169 -3.01 -2.96 -1.62
N GLY A 170 -2.11 -3.73 -2.20
CA GLY A 170 -1.42 -3.40 -3.44
C GLY A 170 -1.45 -4.57 -4.40
N GLN A 171 -1.75 -4.28 -5.68
CA GLN A 171 -1.83 -5.28 -6.74
C GLN A 171 -0.56 -5.25 -7.58
N LEU A 172 0.17 -6.36 -7.60
CA LEU A 172 1.29 -6.58 -8.51
C LEU A 172 0.75 -7.15 -9.83
N ARG A 173 1.05 -6.48 -10.91
CA ARG A 173 0.53 -6.81 -12.25
C ARG A 173 1.64 -7.27 -13.18
N ASN A 174 1.27 -8.08 -14.17
CA ASN A 174 2.18 -8.45 -15.25
C ASN A 174 2.45 -7.24 -16.15
N GLU A 175 3.56 -7.30 -16.87
CA GLU A 175 3.89 -6.32 -17.90
C GLU A 175 2.77 -6.24 -18.96
N THR A 176 2.47 -5.03 -19.40
CA THR A 176 1.60 -4.78 -20.55
C THR A 176 2.29 -3.85 -21.54
N SER A 177 2.24 -4.21 -22.82
CA SER A 177 2.62 -3.29 -23.89
C SER A 177 1.54 -2.21 -24.04
N GLY A 178 1.67 -1.09 -23.33
CA GLY A 178 0.73 0.02 -23.49
C GLY A 178 0.43 0.78 -22.20
N ILE A 179 -0.84 0.79 -21.78
CA ILE A 179 -1.26 1.62 -20.65
C ILE A 179 -0.87 0.95 -19.32
N ARG A 180 -0.09 1.65 -18.50
CA ARG A 180 0.27 1.24 -17.14
C ARG A 180 -0.97 0.85 -16.32
N GLY A 181 -0.86 -0.24 -15.57
CA GLY A 181 -1.92 -0.71 -14.67
C GLY A 181 -3.04 -1.52 -15.31
N LEU A 182 -3.03 -1.76 -16.63
CA LEU A 182 -3.97 -2.66 -17.30
C LEU A 182 -3.51 -4.13 -17.32
N GLY A 183 -2.31 -4.43 -16.80
CA GLY A 183 -1.83 -5.81 -16.68
C GLY A 183 -2.74 -6.67 -15.80
N LYS A 184 -2.76 -7.96 -16.10
CA LYS A 184 -3.44 -8.94 -15.26
C LYS A 184 -2.79 -8.96 -13.87
N VAL A 185 -3.59 -8.97 -12.82
CA VAL A 185 -3.12 -9.12 -11.45
C VAL A 185 -2.51 -10.50 -11.26
N ASP A 186 -1.25 -10.56 -10.88
CA ASP A 186 -0.52 -11.79 -10.58
C ASP A 186 -0.48 -12.08 -9.09
N LYS A 187 -0.08 -11.09 -8.29
CA LYS A 187 -0.04 -11.20 -6.82
C LYS A 187 -0.75 -10.00 -6.18
N VAL A 188 -1.30 -10.22 -4.99
CA VAL A 188 -1.86 -9.16 -4.14
C VAL A 188 -1.16 -9.18 -2.81
N TYR A 189 -0.74 -8.01 -2.35
CA TYR A 189 -0.12 -7.78 -1.05
C TYR A 189 -1.05 -6.94 -0.18
N LEU A 190 -0.93 -7.02 1.14
CA LEU A 190 -1.41 -5.94 1.98
C LEU A 190 -0.58 -4.68 1.72
N ASP A 191 -1.17 -3.49 1.89
CA ASP A 191 -0.52 -2.24 1.49
C ASP A 191 0.86 -2.06 2.11
N ASN A 192 0.98 -2.42 3.38
CA ASN A 192 2.22 -2.34 4.13
C ASN A 192 2.28 -3.40 5.24
N THR A 193 3.46 -3.56 5.85
CA THR A 193 3.71 -4.60 6.85
C THR A 193 2.98 -4.37 8.17
N ASN A 194 2.69 -3.11 8.55
CA ASN A 194 1.94 -2.82 9.78
C ASN A 194 0.51 -3.38 9.71
N ILE A 195 -0.11 -3.37 8.52
CA ILE A 195 -1.42 -4.01 8.30
C ILE A 195 -1.30 -5.54 8.47
N ILE A 196 -0.20 -6.16 7.99
CA ILE A 196 0.02 -7.59 8.20
C ILE A 196 0.07 -7.90 9.71
N TYR A 197 0.89 -7.18 10.46
CA TYR A 197 1.01 -7.41 11.90
C TYR A 197 -0.31 -7.16 12.65
N ASN A 198 -1.07 -6.16 12.25
CA ASN A 198 -2.37 -5.87 12.85
C ASN A 198 -3.41 -6.97 12.60
N LEU A 199 -3.47 -7.53 11.39
CA LEU A 199 -4.49 -8.53 11.02
C LEU A 199 -4.09 -9.96 11.36
N VAL A 200 -2.80 -10.32 11.26
CA VAL A 200 -2.30 -11.70 11.37
C VAL A 200 -1.43 -11.88 12.63
N GLY A 201 -0.84 -10.81 13.13
CA GLY A 201 0.07 -10.83 14.27
C GLY A 201 1.43 -11.49 13.97
N ASP A 202 2.08 -11.99 15.01
CA ASP A 202 3.42 -12.62 14.91
C ASP A 202 3.43 -13.99 14.20
N LYS A 203 2.28 -14.51 13.78
CA LYS A 203 2.19 -15.74 12.97
C LYS A 203 2.52 -15.51 11.50
N SER A 204 2.77 -14.28 11.11
CA SER A 204 3.10 -13.92 9.72
C SER A 204 4.41 -14.54 9.27
N ASN A 205 4.46 -15.06 8.05
CA ASN A 205 5.68 -15.58 7.46
C ASN A 205 6.65 -14.42 7.16
N ILE A 206 7.91 -14.57 7.58
CA ILE A 206 8.93 -13.52 7.42
C ILE A 206 9.23 -13.21 5.95
N GLY A 207 9.18 -14.20 5.05
CA GLY A 207 9.33 -13.99 3.61
C GLY A 207 8.22 -13.07 3.08
N ASN A 208 6.98 -13.32 3.48
CA ASN A 208 5.83 -12.50 3.08
C ASN A 208 5.95 -11.05 3.56
N ILE A 209 6.46 -10.85 4.78
CA ILE A 209 6.73 -9.51 5.32
C ILE A 209 7.78 -8.79 4.48
N ARG A 210 8.86 -9.46 4.11
CA ARG A 210 9.95 -8.91 3.30
C ARG A 210 9.49 -8.56 1.89
N GLU A 211 8.76 -9.44 1.21
CA GLU A 211 8.19 -9.15 -0.11
C GLU A 211 7.21 -7.97 -0.04
N THR A 212 6.32 -7.93 0.96
CA THR A 212 5.38 -6.82 1.16
C THR A 212 6.12 -5.50 1.39
N PHE A 213 7.15 -5.50 2.23
CA PHE A 213 7.99 -4.33 2.46
C PHE A 213 8.66 -3.85 1.18
N PHE A 214 9.31 -4.75 0.44
CA PHE A 214 9.97 -4.43 -0.82
C PHE A 214 8.98 -3.82 -1.82
N PHE A 215 7.86 -4.49 -2.06
CA PHE A 215 6.83 -4.01 -2.97
C PHE A 215 6.28 -2.64 -2.54
N ASN A 216 5.93 -2.48 -1.26
CA ASN A 216 5.43 -1.21 -0.73
C ASN A 216 6.41 -0.06 -0.99
N GLN A 217 7.70 -0.23 -0.67
CA GLN A 217 8.68 0.84 -0.81
C GLN A 217 9.05 1.13 -2.27
N MET A 218 9.17 0.10 -3.11
CA MET A 218 9.59 0.27 -4.50
C MET A 218 8.51 0.90 -5.39
N ARG A 219 7.25 0.54 -5.21
CA ARG A 219 6.13 1.04 -6.03
C ARG A 219 5.84 2.54 -5.84
N LEU A 220 6.40 3.18 -4.81
CA LEU A 220 6.18 4.62 -4.58
C LEU A 220 6.79 5.50 -5.67
N LYS A 221 7.90 5.08 -6.23
CA LYS A 221 8.66 5.85 -7.23
C LYS A 221 8.90 5.11 -8.55
N ASN A 222 8.66 3.80 -8.57
CA ASN A 222 8.94 2.95 -9.70
C ASN A 222 7.67 2.23 -10.14
N GLU A 223 7.62 1.87 -11.41
CA GLU A 223 6.70 0.86 -11.89
C GLU A 223 7.29 -0.51 -11.52
N VAL A 224 6.57 -1.25 -10.70
CA VAL A 224 6.94 -2.60 -10.27
C VAL A 224 5.99 -3.57 -10.93
N ILE A 225 6.51 -4.52 -11.67
CA ILE A 225 5.74 -5.57 -12.34
C ILE A 225 6.17 -6.95 -11.85
N SER A 226 5.30 -7.94 -12.05
CA SER A 226 5.62 -9.33 -11.69
C SER A 226 6.63 -9.92 -12.67
N SER A 227 7.39 -10.91 -12.22
CA SER A 227 8.36 -11.65 -13.01
C SER A 227 8.00 -13.14 -13.05
N GLU A 228 8.28 -13.80 -14.17
CA GLU A 228 8.21 -15.27 -14.26
C GLU A 228 9.44 -15.96 -13.67
N LYS A 229 10.55 -15.21 -13.49
CA LYS A 229 11.84 -15.76 -13.07
C LYS A 229 12.23 -15.40 -11.64
N ALA A 230 11.55 -14.41 -11.05
CA ALA A 230 11.81 -13.89 -9.72
C ALA A 230 10.52 -13.27 -9.15
N ASP A 231 10.61 -12.47 -8.06
CA ASP A 231 9.43 -11.83 -7.49
C ASP A 231 9.02 -10.58 -8.24
N PHE A 232 9.98 -9.72 -8.61
CA PHE A 232 9.71 -8.38 -9.15
C PHE A 232 10.64 -8.00 -10.29
N VAL A 233 10.13 -7.14 -11.18
CA VAL A 233 10.92 -6.42 -12.19
C VAL A 233 10.70 -4.91 -12.00
N ILE A 234 11.79 -4.15 -12.04
CA ILE A 234 11.79 -2.67 -11.98
C ILE A 234 12.75 -2.16 -13.07
N GLY A 235 12.20 -1.61 -14.14
CA GLY A 235 13.01 -1.23 -15.31
C GLY A 235 13.78 -2.44 -15.85
N ASN A 236 15.10 -2.37 -15.88
CA ASN A 236 15.97 -3.44 -16.39
C ASN A 236 16.46 -4.40 -15.28
N TYR A 237 15.98 -4.25 -14.06
CA TYR A 237 16.42 -5.06 -12.92
C TYR A 237 15.36 -6.07 -12.50
N THR A 238 15.81 -7.27 -12.19
CA THR A 238 14.99 -8.36 -11.64
C THR A 238 15.40 -8.60 -10.19
N PHE A 239 14.41 -8.72 -9.29
CA PHE A 239 14.62 -8.87 -7.86
C PHE A 239 13.97 -10.13 -7.35
N GLU A 240 14.72 -10.85 -6.52
CA GLU A 240 14.24 -11.98 -5.71
C GLU A 240 14.40 -11.61 -4.25
N VAL A 241 13.32 -11.71 -3.47
CA VAL A 241 13.31 -11.38 -2.05
C VAL A 241 13.43 -12.66 -1.25
N ILE A 242 14.66 -13.02 -0.91
CA ILE A 242 14.99 -14.28 -0.21
C ILE A 242 14.66 -14.14 1.29
N GLY A 243 14.03 -15.17 1.83
CA GLY A 243 13.63 -15.29 3.23
C GLY A 243 14.74 -15.74 4.17
#